data_b781641c7eaa08e27a8482a58090ff14
#
_entry.id   b781641c7eaa08e27a8482a58090ff14
#
_cell.length_a   1.000
_cell.length_b   1.000
_cell.length_c   1.000
_cell.angle_alpha   90.00
_cell.angle_beta   90.00
_cell.angle_gamma   90.00
#
_symmetry.space_group_name_H-M   'P 1'
#
loop_
_entity.id
_entity.type
_entity.pdbx_description
1 polymer ?
#
loop_
_entity_poly.entity_id
_entity_poly.type
_entity_poly.pdbx_seq_one_letter_code
_entity_poly.pdbx_strand_id
1 'polypeptide(L)'
;MAKIDLNLQFLFNEYQIIDRYKKSHELGFKFVELQHPYSLDLNLLSSLISDLDMAQVLINIDVNNDETGKMNLAIDPKGIDKFKSSVDNSLRYCTELSVKVINCTPGPVIDDLERSVQ
;
A
#
# COMPACT_ATOMS: atom_id res chain seq x y z
N MET A 1 1.67 -24.56 11.26
CA MET A 1 0.56 -24.23 10.36
C MET A 1 0.96 -23.07 9.48
N ALA A 2 0.70 -23.17 8.19
CA ALA A 2 1.00 -22.10 7.26
C ALA A 2 0.15 -20.86 7.56
N LYS A 3 0.76 -19.67 7.46
CA LYS A 3 0.06 -18.41 7.57
C LYS A 3 -0.40 -17.99 6.18
N ILE A 4 -1.68 -17.67 6.04
CA ILE A 4 -2.27 -17.23 4.78
C ILE A 4 -2.54 -15.75 4.87
N ASP A 5 -2.05 -15.02 3.89
CA ASP A 5 -2.24 -13.59 3.74
C ASP A 5 -3.22 -13.32 2.60
N LEU A 6 -4.29 -12.58 2.89
CA LEU A 6 -5.29 -12.21 1.88
C LEU A 6 -4.99 -10.83 1.32
N ASN A 7 -4.87 -10.73 0.01
CA ASN A 7 -4.67 -9.46 -0.67
C ASN A 7 -6.03 -8.78 -0.92
N LEU A 8 -6.35 -7.78 -0.09
CA LEU A 8 -7.62 -7.08 -0.13
C LEU A 8 -7.72 -6.07 -1.28
N GLN A 9 -6.64 -5.82 -2.00
CA GLN A 9 -6.70 -5.02 -3.21
C GLN A 9 -7.49 -5.75 -4.31
N PHE A 10 -7.45 -7.07 -4.31
CA PHE A 10 -8.05 -7.89 -5.36
C PHE A 10 -9.22 -8.77 -4.89
N LEU A 11 -9.27 -9.10 -3.60
CA LEU A 11 -10.33 -9.94 -3.05
C LEU A 11 -11.49 -9.11 -2.50
N PHE A 12 -12.69 -9.66 -2.57
CA PHE A 12 -13.90 -9.04 -2.05
C PHE A 12 -14.21 -7.69 -2.69
N ASN A 13 -14.00 -7.57 -3.99
CA ASN A 13 -14.17 -6.32 -4.74
C ASN A 13 -15.60 -5.78 -4.72
N GLU A 14 -16.58 -6.61 -4.43
CA GLU A 14 -17.98 -6.24 -4.25
C GLU A 14 -18.24 -5.43 -2.98
N TYR A 15 -17.26 -5.41 -2.06
CA TYR A 15 -17.36 -4.67 -0.80
C TYR A 15 -16.47 -3.41 -0.83
N GLN A 16 -16.86 -2.42 -0.02
CA GLN A 16 -15.97 -1.30 0.33
C GLN A 16 -14.71 -1.84 1.00
N ILE A 17 -13.59 -1.11 0.88
CA ILE A 17 -12.30 -1.60 1.39
C ILE A 17 -12.36 -1.93 2.88
N ILE A 18 -12.99 -1.07 3.68
CA ILE A 18 -13.15 -1.31 5.13
C ILE A 18 -13.88 -2.63 5.40
N ASP A 19 -14.92 -2.90 4.62
CA ASP A 19 -15.72 -4.11 4.78
C ASP A 19 -14.95 -5.37 4.35
N ARG A 20 -13.96 -5.24 3.50
CA ARG A 20 -13.09 -6.36 3.12
C ARG A 20 -12.28 -6.88 4.31
N TYR A 21 -11.84 -6.00 5.19
CA TYR A 21 -11.19 -6.40 6.45
C TYR A 21 -12.15 -7.21 7.32
N LYS A 22 -13.36 -6.70 7.50
CA LYS A 22 -14.38 -7.38 8.30
C LYS A 22 -14.72 -8.75 7.72
N LYS A 23 -14.86 -8.82 6.40
CA LYS A 23 -15.16 -10.07 5.70
C LYS A 23 -14.05 -11.11 5.90
N SER A 24 -12.79 -10.67 5.80
CA SER A 24 -11.63 -11.54 6.03
C SER A 24 -11.63 -12.08 7.46
N HIS A 25 -11.94 -11.22 8.43
CA HIS A 25 -12.04 -11.61 9.83
C HIS A 25 -13.18 -12.64 10.05
N GLU A 26 -14.35 -12.42 9.47
CA GLU A 26 -15.48 -13.35 9.55
C GLU A 26 -15.13 -14.72 9.01
N LEU A 27 -14.30 -14.80 7.99
CA LEU A 27 -13.86 -16.05 7.38
C LEU A 27 -12.70 -16.71 8.15
N GLY A 28 -12.22 -16.10 9.22
CA GLY A 28 -11.17 -16.66 10.06
C GLY A 28 -9.75 -16.32 9.66
N PHE A 29 -9.55 -15.39 8.73
CA PHE A 29 -8.22 -14.97 8.33
C PHE A 29 -7.70 -13.85 9.23
N LYS A 30 -6.43 -13.92 9.58
CA LYS A 30 -5.78 -12.97 10.47
C LYS A 30 -4.81 -12.04 9.75
N PHE A 31 -4.23 -12.47 8.66
CA PHE A 31 -3.20 -11.75 7.92
C PHE A 31 -3.78 -11.21 6.62
N VAL A 32 -3.60 -9.91 6.39
CA VAL A 32 -4.11 -9.24 5.18
C VAL A 32 -3.04 -8.30 4.64
N GLU A 33 -3.12 -8.01 3.36
CA GLU A 33 -2.40 -6.91 2.74
C GLU A 33 -3.37 -6.05 1.95
N LEU A 34 -3.09 -4.77 1.88
CA LEU A 34 -3.76 -3.81 1.03
C LEU A 34 -2.68 -2.92 0.46
N GLN A 35 -2.49 -2.96 -0.84
CA GLN A 35 -1.35 -2.32 -1.48
C GLN A 35 -1.37 -0.79 -1.32
N HIS A 36 -2.55 -0.19 -1.44
CA HIS A 36 -2.70 1.27 -1.46
C HIS A 36 -3.72 1.74 -0.43
N PRO A 37 -3.36 1.82 0.86
CA PRO A 37 -4.28 2.26 1.91
C PRO A 37 -4.44 3.78 2.02
N TYR A 38 -3.81 4.56 1.15
CA TYR A 38 -3.59 5.99 1.32
C TYR A 38 -4.85 6.86 1.16
N SER A 39 -5.91 6.31 0.57
CA SER A 39 -7.21 6.99 0.50
C SER A 39 -8.04 6.81 1.77
N LEU A 40 -7.61 5.95 2.68
CA LEU A 40 -8.33 5.64 3.91
C LEU A 40 -7.81 6.50 5.06
N ASP A 41 -8.72 6.82 5.99
CA ASP A 41 -8.31 7.47 7.24
C ASP A 41 -7.41 6.52 8.03
N LEU A 42 -6.19 6.97 8.32
CA LEU A 42 -5.18 6.13 8.96
C LEU A 42 -5.57 5.72 10.38
N ASN A 43 -6.16 6.64 11.15
CA ASN A 43 -6.59 6.34 12.52
C ASN A 43 -7.73 5.33 12.53
N LEU A 44 -8.68 5.49 11.61
CA LEU A 44 -9.80 4.56 11.48
C LEU A 44 -9.30 3.17 11.09
N LEU A 45 -8.39 3.09 10.13
CA LEU A 45 -7.83 1.83 9.67
C LEU A 45 -7.01 1.14 10.78
N SER A 46 -6.19 1.90 11.49
CA SER A 46 -5.40 1.39 12.62
C SER A 46 -6.31 0.81 13.71
N SER A 47 -7.38 1.53 14.07
CA SER A 47 -8.35 1.07 15.06
C SER A 47 -9.06 -0.20 14.60
N LEU A 48 -9.45 -0.26 13.33
CA LEU A 48 -10.14 -1.42 12.78
C LEU A 48 -9.25 -2.68 12.84
N ILE A 49 -8.01 -2.55 12.40
CA ILE A 49 -7.06 -3.67 12.41
C ILE A 49 -6.82 -4.17 13.85
N SER A 50 -6.69 -3.24 14.79
CA SER A 50 -6.52 -3.56 16.20
C SER A 50 -7.75 -4.24 16.77
N ASP A 51 -8.94 -3.70 16.53
CA ASP A 51 -10.22 -4.23 17.03
C ASP A 51 -10.51 -5.64 16.51
N LEU A 52 -10.13 -5.91 15.26
CA LEU A 52 -10.31 -7.23 14.65
C LEU A 52 -9.16 -8.20 15.00
N ASP A 53 -8.15 -7.75 15.73
CA ASP A 53 -6.94 -8.53 16.04
C ASP A 53 -6.31 -9.11 14.78
N MET A 54 -6.20 -8.29 13.74
CA MET A 54 -5.61 -8.64 12.46
C MET A 54 -4.21 -8.04 12.31
N ALA A 55 -3.45 -8.52 11.35
CA ALA A 55 -2.15 -7.99 11.02
C ALA A 55 -2.10 -7.59 9.55
N GLN A 56 -1.76 -6.33 9.29
CA GLN A 56 -1.46 -5.84 7.96
C GLN A 56 0.00 -6.18 7.66
N VAL A 57 0.27 -7.02 6.67
CA VAL A 57 1.62 -7.56 6.46
C VAL A 57 2.43 -6.79 5.43
N LEU A 58 1.76 -6.11 4.50
CA LEU A 58 2.44 -5.41 3.42
C LEU A 58 1.61 -4.24 2.92
N ILE A 59 2.28 -3.16 2.56
CA ILE A 59 1.73 -2.08 1.74
C ILE A 59 2.71 -1.78 0.59
N ASN A 60 2.20 -1.18 -0.49
CA ASN A 60 3.06 -0.61 -1.51
C ASN A 60 3.42 0.82 -1.12
N ILE A 61 4.51 1.33 -1.69
CA ILE A 61 4.82 2.74 -1.58
C ILE A 61 3.69 3.55 -2.20
N ASP A 62 3.43 4.74 -1.62
CA ASP A 62 2.42 5.65 -2.15
C ASP A 62 2.86 6.14 -3.53
N VAL A 63 2.15 5.74 -4.57
CA VAL A 63 2.49 6.12 -5.95
C VAL A 63 2.02 7.53 -6.30
N ASN A 64 1.11 8.09 -5.52
CA ASN A 64 0.71 9.49 -5.53
C ASN A 64 0.76 10.15 -6.92
N ASN A 65 -0.28 9.96 -7.72
CA ASN A 65 -0.38 10.55 -9.05
C ASN A 65 -0.37 12.08 -8.98
N ASP A 66 0.41 12.69 -9.83
CA ASP A 66 0.40 14.15 -9.97
C ASP A 66 -0.84 14.64 -10.75
N GLU A 67 -0.93 15.95 -10.95
CA GLU A 67 -2.05 16.59 -11.64
C GLU A 67 -2.23 16.10 -13.09
N THR A 68 -1.20 15.54 -13.70
CA THR A 68 -1.25 14.97 -15.04
C THR A 68 -1.63 13.49 -15.04
N GLY A 69 -1.87 12.91 -13.87
CA GLY A 69 -2.17 11.48 -13.72
C GLY A 69 -0.94 10.58 -13.81
N LYS A 70 0.25 11.15 -13.82
CA LYS A 70 1.49 10.38 -13.84
C LYS A 70 1.88 9.97 -12.43
N MET A 71 2.29 8.72 -12.28
CA MET A 71 2.79 8.20 -11.02
C MET A 71 4.13 8.85 -10.68
N ASN A 72 4.38 9.04 -9.38
CA ASN A 72 5.72 9.37 -8.90
C ASN A 72 6.63 8.18 -9.18
N LEU A 73 7.66 8.42 -9.97
CA LEU A 73 8.56 7.37 -10.42
C LEU A 73 9.84 7.38 -9.58
N ALA A 74 10.16 6.23 -9.00
CA ALA A 74 11.41 6.05 -8.25
C ALA A 74 12.65 6.26 -9.14
N ILE A 75 12.48 6.06 -10.43
CA ILE A 75 13.57 6.15 -11.41
C ILE A 75 13.64 7.50 -12.13
N ASP A 76 12.67 8.38 -11.92
CA ASP A 76 12.64 9.69 -12.59
C ASP A 76 13.39 10.73 -11.75
N PRO A 77 14.52 11.26 -12.24
CA PRO A 77 15.27 12.28 -11.48
C PRO A 77 14.47 13.56 -11.20
N LYS A 78 13.49 13.88 -12.05
CA LYS A 78 12.63 15.05 -11.87
C LYS A 78 11.57 14.86 -10.79
N GLY A 79 11.27 13.62 -10.45
CA GLY A 79 10.28 13.26 -9.44
C GLY A 79 10.86 12.96 -8.08
N ILE A 80 12.15 13.23 -7.83
CA ILE A 80 12.82 12.78 -6.61
C ILE A 80 12.21 13.35 -5.34
N ASP A 81 11.79 14.62 -5.32
CA ASP A 81 11.20 15.22 -4.13
C ASP A 81 9.81 14.65 -3.84
N LYS A 82 9.01 14.42 -4.88
CA LYS A 82 7.71 13.76 -4.73
C LYS A 82 7.89 12.32 -4.26
N PHE A 83 8.88 11.63 -4.78
CA PHE A 83 9.20 10.27 -4.36
C PHE A 83 9.57 10.23 -2.88
N LYS A 84 10.41 11.14 -2.42
CA LYS A 84 10.77 11.26 -0.99
C LYS A 84 9.55 11.50 -0.12
N SER A 85 8.64 12.38 -0.55
CA SER A 85 7.39 12.64 0.16
C SER A 85 6.51 11.39 0.22
N SER A 86 6.47 10.63 -0.85
CA SER A 86 5.73 9.36 -0.91
C SER A 86 6.31 8.33 0.05
N VAL A 87 7.64 8.25 0.15
CA VAL A 87 8.32 7.39 1.13
C VAL A 87 7.94 7.79 2.55
N ASP A 88 7.99 9.08 2.87
CA ASP A 88 7.66 9.58 4.20
C ASP A 88 6.21 9.25 4.57
N ASN A 89 5.27 9.45 3.65
CA ASN A 89 3.86 9.12 3.88
C ASN A 89 3.67 7.61 4.08
N SER A 90 4.35 6.81 3.28
CA SER A 90 4.28 5.35 3.39
C SER A 90 4.84 4.85 4.72
N LEU A 91 5.93 5.44 5.20
CA LEU A 91 6.52 5.12 6.50
C LEU A 91 5.56 5.48 7.65
N ARG A 92 4.84 6.59 7.52
CA ARG A 92 3.82 6.97 8.51
C ARG A 92 2.73 5.90 8.60
N TYR A 93 2.23 5.42 7.47
CA TYR A 93 1.25 4.33 7.43
C TYR A 93 1.82 3.04 8.01
N CYS A 94 3.06 2.70 7.68
CA CYS A 94 3.72 1.52 8.23
C CYS A 94 3.84 1.56 9.75
N THR A 95 4.21 2.71 10.30
CA THR A 95 4.35 2.88 11.74
C THR A 95 3.01 2.70 12.45
N GLU A 96 1.96 3.38 11.96
CA GLU A 96 0.65 3.33 12.58
C GLU A 96 -0.04 1.97 12.43
N LEU A 97 0.19 1.28 11.32
CA LEU A 97 -0.42 -0.03 11.05
C LEU A 97 0.46 -1.20 11.46
N SER A 98 1.65 -0.93 11.99
CA SER A 98 2.65 -1.95 12.35
C SER A 98 3.04 -2.85 11.17
N VAL A 99 3.09 -2.28 9.98
CA VAL A 99 3.50 -2.98 8.76
C VAL A 99 5.02 -3.02 8.69
N LYS A 100 5.57 -4.19 8.36
CA LYS A 100 7.03 -4.40 8.34
C LYS A 100 7.60 -4.48 6.93
N VAL A 101 6.76 -4.58 5.90
CA VAL A 101 7.20 -4.77 4.52
C VAL A 101 6.55 -3.72 3.63
N ILE A 102 7.37 -2.95 2.94
CA ILE A 102 6.93 -2.01 1.91
C ILE A 102 7.44 -2.52 0.56
N ASN A 103 6.53 -2.63 -0.40
CA ASN A 103 6.89 -2.91 -1.79
C ASN A 103 7.01 -1.59 -2.55
N CYS A 104 8.18 -1.35 -3.13
CA CYS A 104 8.43 -0.15 -3.92
C CYS A 104 8.37 -0.50 -5.40
N THR A 105 7.34 -0.02 -6.08
CA THR A 105 7.22 -0.17 -7.54
C THR A 105 7.98 0.98 -8.22
N PRO A 106 8.89 0.68 -9.16
CA PRO A 106 9.70 1.72 -9.80
C PRO A 106 8.91 2.61 -10.77
N GLY A 107 7.70 2.21 -11.14
CA GLY A 107 6.90 2.91 -12.12
C GLY A 107 7.13 2.42 -13.55
N PRO A 108 6.41 2.99 -14.53
CA PRO A 108 6.56 2.59 -15.92
C PRO A 108 7.91 3.02 -16.50
N VAL A 109 8.30 2.33 -17.55
CA VAL A 109 9.50 2.66 -18.31
C VAL A 109 9.34 4.05 -18.94
N ILE A 110 10.37 4.87 -18.81
CA ILE A 110 10.42 6.20 -19.42
C ILE A 110 11.20 6.16 -20.74
N ASP A 111 11.07 7.23 -21.54
CA ASP A 111 11.72 7.31 -22.86
C ASP A 111 13.25 7.25 -22.78
N ASP A 112 13.84 7.61 -21.67
CA ASP A 112 15.27 7.52 -21.39
C ASP A 112 15.70 6.16 -20.86
N LEU A 113 15.02 5.10 -21.24
CA LEU A 113 15.24 3.75 -20.75
C LEU A 113 16.69 3.29 -20.87
N GLU A 114 17.35 3.62 -21.96
CA GLU A 114 18.75 3.22 -22.18
C GLU A 114 19.67 3.67 -21.05
N ARG A 115 19.33 4.81 -20.46
CA ARG A 115 20.06 5.33 -19.29
C ARG A 115 19.63 4.63 -18.00
N SER A 116 18.40 4.18 -17.93
CA SER A 116 17.84 3.56 -16.73
C SER A 116 18.36 2.15 -16.51
N VAL A 117 18.73 1.44 -17.57
CA VAL A 117 19.21 0.05 -17.50
C VAL A 117 20.72 -0.06 -17.51
N GLN A 118 21.40 1.05 -17.65
CA GLN A 118 22.85 1.12 -17.51
C GLN A 118 23.23 1.41 -16.06
#